data_4390befe02d6adf5a31244f348be4f7b
#
_entry.id   4390befe02d6adf5a31244f348be4f7b
#
_cell.length_a   1.000
_cell.length_b   1.000
_cell.length_c   1.000
_cell.angle_alpha   90.00
_cell.angle_beta   90.00
_cell.angle_gamma   90.00
#
_symmetry.space_group_name_H-M   'P 1'
#
loop_
_entity.id
_entity.type
_entity.pdbx_description
1 polymer ?
#
loop_
_entity_poly.entity_id
_entity_poly.type
_entity_poly.pdbx_seq_one_letter_code
_entity_poly.pdbx_strand_id
1 'polypeptide(L)'
;MTSPPHVETEPWERVQEWAETAFDSPIVTVEAVNAVYEDPAFLEAVRPLMPDGIEQSPRAVFTTALSFSRAPPGDETTEKVLGIAAKYASREFRKSLGEDGLLHVQQTGSKDLRLRGRRTAKAFQYDAGYPLSGEALEIPGRTPELSVRVWAAIWPTADSFAMAGGIYPLEDLAAVVERVGGETDVTVEAQPGGDRREVLERIREAAE
;
A
#
# COMPACT_ATOMS: atom_id res chain seq x y z
N MET A 1 12.31 18.99 -5.04
CA MET A 1 11.52 17.88 -4.46
C MET A 1 11.32 16.88 -5.56
N THR A 2 11.63 15.62 -5.32
CA THR A 2 11.43 14.53 -6.28
C THR A 2 9.96 14.17 -6.29
N SER A 3 9.32 14.12 -7.47
CA SER A 3 7.91 13.69 -7.57
C SER A 3 7.78 12.19 -7.36
N PRO A 4 6.69 11.70 -6.76
CA PRO A 4 6.45 10.27 -6.66
C PRO A 4 6.29 9.66 -8.06
N PRO A 5 6.64 8.38 -8.23
CA PRO A 5 6.38 7.67 -9.47
C PRO A 5 4.90 7.76 -9.87
N HIS A 6 4.63 7.91 -11.16
CA HIS A 6 3.26 8.08 -11.65
C HIS A 6 2.67 6.73 -12.11
N VAL A 7 1.36 6.55 -11.88
CA VAL A 7 0.57 5.43 -12.40
C VAL A 7 -0.48 6.01 -13.34
N GLU A 8 -0.39 5.67 -14.64
CA GLU A 8 -1.18 6.32 -15.70
C GLU A 8 -2.36 5.51 -16.23
N THR A 9 -2.67 4.36 -15.63
CA THR A 9 -3.59 3.41 -16.26
C THR A 9 -4.95 3.39 -15.58
N GLU A 10 -6.00 3.60 -16.36
CA GLU A 10 -7.38 3.35 -15.91
C GLU A 10 -7.54 1.94 -15.31
N PRO A 11 -8.38 1.77 -14.28
CA PRO A 11 -9.32 2.73 -13.72
C PRO A 11 -8.76 3.64 -12.61
N TRP A 12 -7.44 3.62 -12.36
CA TRP A 12 -6.77 4.25 -11.22
C TRP A 12 -6.68 5.76 -11.38
N GLU A 13 -7.30 6.50 -10.48
CA GLU A 13 -7.22 7.95 -10.40
C GLU A 13 -6.45 8.38 -9.16
N ARG A 14 -5.56 9.39 -9.30
CA ARG A 14 -4.82 9.94 -8.17
C ARG A 14 -5.77 10.76 -7.30
N VAL A 15 -6.01 10.28 -6.08
CA VAL A 15 -6.92 10.90 -5.12
C VAL A 15 -6.19 11.74 -4.08
N GLN A 16 -4.91 11.46 -3.80
CA GLN A 16 -4.15 12.16 -2.78
C GLN A 16 -2.66 12.24 -3.13
N GLU A 17 -2.03 13.35 -2.75
CA GLU A 17 -0.57 13.53 -2.79
C GLU A 17 -0.15 14.39 -1.60
N TRP A 18 0.86 13.95 -0.84
CA TRP A 18 1.40 14.70 0.30
C TRP A 18 2.89 14.43 0.49
N ALA A 19 3.54 15.35 1.22
CA ALA A 19 4.93 15.20 1.64
C ALA A 19 5.01 15.09 3.16
N GLU A 20 5.91 14.24 3.64
CA GLU A 20 6.16 14.03 5.06
C GLU A 20 7.62 13.68 5.34
N THR A 21 8.04 13.85 6.58
CA THR A 21 9.31 13.32 7.07
C THR A 21 9.11 11.87 7.50
N ALA A 22 9.49 10.93 6.64
CA ALA A 22 9.33 9.50 6.88
C ALA A 22 10.27 8.97 7.96
N PHE A 23 11.42 9.62 8.13
CA PHE A 23 12.39 9.28 9.16
C PHE A 23 13.29 10.47 9.50
N ASP A 24 13.54 10.70 10.78
CA ASP A 24 14.47 11.73 11.24
C ASP A 24 15.42 11.20 12.29
N SER A 25 16.72 11.49 12.11
CA SER A 25 17.77 11.17 13.04
C SER A 25 18.89 12.21 12.96
N PRO A 26 19.81 12.27 13.96
CA PRO A 26 20.96 13.17 13.91
C PRO A 26 21.89 12.99 12.69
N ILE A 27 21.80 11.85 12.01
CA ILE A 27 22.70 11.46 10.91
C ILE A 27 22.03 11.65 9.55
N VAL A 28 20.74 11.30 9.44
CA VAL A 28 19.99 11.33 8.18
C VAL A 28 18.52 11.67 8.42
N THR A 29 17.98 12.55 7.61
CA THR A 29 16.54 12.78 7.48
C THR A 29 16.08 12.20 6.15
N VAL A 30 14.97 11.51 6.15
CA VAL A 30 14.34 10.93 4.95
C VAL A 30 13.00 11.61 4.75
N GLU A 31 12.89 12.35 3.66
CA GLU A 31 11.65 12.95 3.21
C GLU A 31 10.96 12.01 2.21
N ALA A 32 9.66 11.87 2.34
CA ALA A 32 8.81 11.11 1.44
C ALA A 32 7.80 12.03 0.75
N VAL A 33 7.60 11.82 -0.54
CA VAL A 33 6.47 12.37 -1.29
C VAL A 33 5.63 11.19 -1.75
N ASN A 34 4.41 11.14 -1.28
CA ASN A 34 3.49 10.03 -1.45
C ASN A 34 2.37 10.40 -2.42
N ALA A 35 1.90 9.44 -3.20
CA ALA A 35 0.67 9.55 -3.97
C ALA A 35 -0.17 8.27 -3.81
N VAL A 36 -1.48 8.43 -3.70
CA VAL A 36 -2.45 7.34 -3.64
C VAL A 36 -3.38 7.41 -4.84
N TYR A 37 -3.65 6.25 -5.41
CA TYR A 37 -4.53 6.05 -6.55
C TYR A 37 -5.61 5.05 -6.17
N GLU A 38 -6.85 5.35 -6.49
CA GLU A 38 -8.00 4.50 -6.23
C GLU A 38 -8.83 4.30 -7.49
N ASP A 39 -9.58 3.21 -7.53
CA ASP A 39 -10.61 2.97 -8.52
C ASP A 39 -11.88 3.69 -8.05
N PRO A 40 -12.35 4.76 -8.73
CA PRO A 40 -13.49 5.54 -8.28
C PRO A 40 -14.77 4.73 -8.15
N ALA A 41 -15.00 3.78 -9.06
CA ALA A 41 -16.20 2.95 -9.04
C ALA A 41 -16.18 1.98 -7.84
N PHE A 42 -15.01 1.41 -7.54
CA PHE A 42 -14.85 0.56 -6.37
C PHE A 42 -14.99 1.36 -5.07
N LEU A 43 -14.35 2.54 -4.99
CA LEU A 43 -14.46 3.42 -3.83
C LEU A 43 -15.91 3.85 -3.56
N GLU A 44 -16.64 4.24 -4.61
CA GLU A 44 -18.05 4.62 -4.49
C GLU A 44 -18.88 3.46 -3.90
N ALA A 45 -18.65 2.23 -4.39
CA ALA A 45 -19.35 1.05 -3.91
C ALA A 45 -19.07 0.74 -2.42
N VAL A 46 -17.80 0.85 -1.96
CA VAL A 46 -17.42 0.48 -0.58
C VAL A 46 -17.59 1.61 0.42
N ARG A 47 -17.68 2.86 -0.02
CA ARG A 47 -17.74 4.05 0.83
C ARG A 47 -18.79 3.97 1.97
N PRO A 48 -20.01 3.45 1.74
CA PRO A 48 -21.00 3.31 2.83
C PRO A 48 -20.54 2.40 3.97
N LEU A 49 -19.60 1.49 3.70
CA LEU A 49 -19.12 0.50 4.66
C LEU A 49 -17.78 0.91 5.32
N MET A 50 -17.20 2.03 4.90
CA MET A 50 -15.97 2.53 5.50
C MET A 50 -16.28 3.15 6.87
N PRO A 51 -15.49 2.82 7.92
CA PRO A 51 -15.66 3.46 9.20
C PRO A 51 -15.18 4.92 9.16
N ASP A 52 -15.69 5.72 10.08
CA ASP A 52 -15.23 7.10 10.25
C ASP A 52 -13.71 7.15 10.51
N GLY A 53 -13.02 8.04 9.82
CA GLY A 53 -11.57 8.25 9.96
C GLY A 53 -10.70 7.35 9.10
N ILE A 54 -11.27 6.42 8.34
CA ILE A 54 -10.55 5.68 7.29
C ILE A 54 -10.91 6.29 5.94
N GLU A 55 -9.92 6.90 5.30
CA GLU A 55 -10.11 7.59 4.01
C GLU A 55 -9.74 6.71 2.82
N GLN A 56 -8.87 5.73 3.02
CA GLN A 56 -8.38 4.86 1.93
C GLN A 56 -9.29 3.66 1.69
N SER A 57 -9.56 3.41 0.42
CA SER A 57 -10.25 2.20 -0.05
C SER A 57 -9.47 0.93 0.26
N PRO A 58 -10.14 -0.21 0.53
CA PRO A 58 -9.46 -1.51 0.61
C PRO A 58 -8.95 -2.02 -0.75
N ARG A 59 -9.08 -1.22 -1.81
CA ARG A 59 -8.46 -1.43 -3.12
C ARG A 59 -7.83 -0.13 -3.59
N ALA A 60 -6.52 -0.01 -3.41
CA ALA A 60 -5.75 1.17 -3.75
C ALA A 60 -4.34 0.81 -4.21
N VAL A 61 -3.72 1.73 -4.93
CA VAL A 61 -2.29 1.70 -5.31
C VAL A 61 -1.63 2.94 -4.74
N PHE A 62 -0.40 2.82 -4.30
CA PHE A 62 0.38 3.96 -3.82
C PHE A 62 1.77 3.98 -4.46
N THR A 63 2.34 5.17 -4.53
CA THR A 63 3.73 5.40 -4.92
C THR A 63 4.38 6.40 -3.98
N THR A 64 5.68 6.24 -3.75
CA THR A 64 6.46 7.10 -2.85
C THR A 64 7.81 7.39 -3.47
N ALA A 65 8.20 8.66 -3.54
CA ALA A 65 9.57 9.08 -3.77
C ALA A 65 10.25 9.38 -2.44
N LEU A 66 11.38 8.78 -2.18
CA LEU A 66 12.19 9.03 -0.98
C LEU A 66 13.37 9.92 -1.35
N SER A 67 13.72 10.88 -0.49
CA SER A 67 14.92 11.69 -0.59
C SER A 67 15.66 11.73 0.74
N PHE A 68 16.98 11.72 0.69
CA PHE A 68 17.83 11.71 1.88
C PHE A 68 18.56 13.03 2.02
N SER A 69 18.64 13.57 3.24
CA SER A 69 19.41 14.80 3.52
C SER A 69 20.91 14.65 3.24
N ARG A 70 21.40 13.43 3.19
CA ARG A 70 22.75 13.05 2.74
C ARG A 70 22.65 11.84 1.83
N ALA A 71 23.18 11.94 0.63
CA ALA A 71 23.26 10.82 -0.28
C ALA A 71 24.02 9.65 0.38
N PRO A 72 23.53 8.41 0.22
CA PRO A 72 24.28 7.24 0.66
C PRO A 72 25.68 7.24 -0.01
N PRO A 73 26.74 6.89 0.69
CA PRO A 73 28.08 6.92 0.11
C PRO A 73 28.24 5.88 -1.00
N GLY A 74 28.55 6.35 -2.21
CA GLY A 74 29.30 5.67 -3.30
C GLY A 74 28.72 4.41 -3.96
N ASP A 75 29.16 4.17 -5.17
CA ASP A 75 28.70 3.15 -6.14
C ASP A 75 28.75 1.66 -5.69
N GLU A 76 29.51 1.30 -4.70
CA GLU A 76 29.58 -0.08 -4.20
C GLU A 76 28.42 -0.48 -3.26
N THR A 77 27.54 0.46 -3.00
CA THR A 77 26.61 0.38 -1.86
C THR A 77 25.19 0.00 -2.23
N THR A 78 24.86 -0.08 -3.53
CA THR A 78 23.45 -0.15 -3.94
C THR A 78 22.72 -1.40 -3.40
N GLU A 79 23.31 -2.59 -3.45
CA GLU A 79 22.62 -3.79 -2.93
C GLU A 79 22.63 -3.89 -1.40
N LYS A 80 23.75 -3.54 -0.75
CA LYS A 80 23.85 -3.55 0.71
C LYS A 80 22.98 -2.45 1.31
N VAL A 81 23.00 -1.26 0.73
CA VAL A 81 22.16 -0.13 1.15
C VAL A 81 20.70 -0.44 0.88
N LEU A 82 20.36 -1.03 -0.28
CA LEU A 82 19.01 -1.49 -0.56
C LEU A 82 18.51 -2.48 0.49
N GLY A 83 19.34 -3.44 0.92
CA GLY A 83 18.97 -4.40 1.95
C GLY A 83 18.65 -3.76 3.31
N ILE A 84 19.45 -2.75 3.71
CA ILE A 84 19.23 -1.99 4.94
C ILE A 84 18.01 -1.10 4.80
N ALA A 85 17.92 -0.31 3.73
CA ALA A 85 16.80 0.57 3.44
C ALA A 85 15.47 -0.21 3.36
N ALA A 86 15.47 -1.35 2.68
CA ALA A 86 14.33 -2.24 2.57
C ALA A 86 13.85 -2.76 3.92
N LYS A 87 14.77 -3.13 4.82
CA LYS A 87 14.42 -3.58 6.18
C LYS A 87 13.76 -2.46 7.00
N TYR A 88 14.31 -1.26 6.93
CA TYR A 88 13.73 -0.11 7.61
C TYR A 88 12.37 0.27 7.00
N ALA A 89 12.31 0.41 5.68
CA ALA A 89 11.07 0.71 4.97
C ALA A 89 9.96 -0.30 5.29
N SER A 90 10.27 -1.60 5.29
CA SER A 90 9.29 -2.64 5.63
C SER A 90 8.74 -2.49 7.06
N ARG A 91 9.60 -2.12 8.02
CA ARG A 91 9.18 -1.95 9.41
C ARG A 91 8.31 -0.70 9.58
N GLU A 92 8.75 0.43 9.06
CA GLU A 92 8.01 1.69 9.15
C GLU A 92 6.69 1.60 8.36
N PHE A 93 6.71 1.00 7.17
CA PHE A 93 5.50 0.79 6.38
C PHE A 93 4.47 -0.08 7.10
N ARG A 94 4.91 -1.17 7.78
CA ARG A 94 4.00 -1.96 8.61
C ARG A 94 3.36 -1.14 9.74
N LYS A 95 4.14 -0.23 10.34
CA LYS A 95 3.65 0.66 11.39
C LYS A 95 2.63 1.65 10.82
N SER A 96 2.95 2.28 9.68
CA SER A 96 2.06 3.20 8.98
C SER A 96 0.72 2.53 8.63
N LEU A 97 0.72 1.31 8.09
CA LEU A 97 -0.51 0.57 7.80
C LEU A 97 -1.42 0.42 9.02
N GLY A 98 -0.84 0.21 10.22
CA GLY A 98 -1.60 0.16 11.46
C GLY A 98 -2.09 1.53 11.92
N GLU A 99 -1.32 2.59 11.71
CA GLU A 99 -1.69 3.99 12.00
C GLU A 99 -2.79 4.49 11.04
N ASP A 100 -2.80 3.99 9.80
CA ASP A 100 -3.83 4.22 8.79
C ASP A 100 -5.12 3.41 9.03
N GLY A 101 -5.18 2.66 10.14
CA GLY A 101 -6.38 1.98 10.61
C GLY A 101 -6.50 0.51 10.21
N LEU A 102 -5.52 -0.10 9.52
CA LEU A 102 -5.55 -1.54 9.28
C LEU A 102 -5.28 -2.33 10.56
N LEU A 103 -6.03 -3.39 10.75
CA LEU A 103 -5.98 -4.25 11.92
C LEU A 103 -5.07 -5.46 11.68
N HIS A 104 -4.41 -5.94 12.74
CA HIS A 104 -3.65 -7.20 12.71
C HIS A 104 -2.60 -7.31 11.61
N VAL A 105 -1.95 -6.20 11.24
CA VAL A 105 -0.97 -6.15 10.14
C VAL A 105 0.20 -7.10 10.39
N GLN A 106 0.33 -8.12 9.55
CA GLN A 106 1.34 -9.15 9.64
C GLN A 106 2.11 -9.29 8.31
N GLN A 107 3.43 -9.24 8.37
CA GLN A 107 4.25 -9.57 7.20
C GLN A 107 4.24 -11.07 6.95
N THR A 108 3.74 -11.48 5.77
CA THR A 108 3.58 -12.88 5.38
C THR A 108 4.58 -13.33 4.32
N GLY A 109 5.33 -12.39 3.73
CA GLY A 109 6.34 -12.74 2.73
C GLY A 109 7.29 -11.62 2.38
N SER A 110 8.40 -12.01 1.75
CA SER A 110 9.31 -11.10 1.07
C SER A 110 9.96 -11.80 -0.11
N LYS A 111 10.23 -11.05 -1.17
CA LYS A 111 10.92 -11.57 -2.36
C LYS A 111 11.62 -10.48 -3.13
N ASP A 112 12.56 -10.89 -3.98
CA ASP A 112 13.10 -10.01 -5.00
C ASP A 112 12.15 -9.95 -6.19
N LEU A 113 11.83 -8.74 -6.61
CA LEU A 113 10.98 -8.46 -7.77
C LEU A 113 11.85 -7.89 -8.90
N ARG A 114 11.86 -8.56 -10.04
CA ARG A 114 12.53 -8.03 -11.23
C ARG A 114 11.69 -6.91 -11.84
N LEU A 115 12.32 -5.76 -11.99
CA LEU A 115 11.79 -4.60 -12.67
C LEU A 115 12.31 -4.55 -14.11
N ARG A 116 11.76 -3.68 -14.95
CA ARG A 116 12.31 -3.40 -16.27
C ARG A 116 13.72 -2.80 -16.16
N GLY A 117 14.53 -2.94 -17.21
CA GLY A 117 15.90 -2.43 -17.21
C GLY A 117 16.88 -3.18 -16.29
N ARG A 118 16.63 -4.45 -15.96
CA ARG A 118 17.45 -5.31 -15.08
C ARG A 118 17.61 -4.83 -13.64
N ARG A 119 16.78 -3.87 -13.20
CA ARG A 119 16.74 -3.44 -11.80
C ARG A 119 16.01 -4.48 -10.94
N THR A 120 16.33 -4.50 -9.66
CA THR A 120 15.70 -5.38 -8.66
C THR A 120 15.09 -4.52 -7.56
N ALA A 121 13.85 -4.81 -7.19
CA ALA A 121 13.19 -4.28 -6.00
C ALA A 121 13.14 -5.35 -4.92
N LYS A 122 13.15 -4.91 -3.66
CA LYS A 122 12.76 -5.75 -2.51
C LYS A 122 11.27 -5.58 -2.29
N ALA A 123 10.51 -6.65 -2.46
CA ALA A 123 9.06 -6.64 -2.29
C ALA A 123 8.66 -7.38 -1.00
N PHE A 124 7.69 -6.83 -0.30
CA PHE A 124 7.11 -7.33 0.94
C PHE A 124 5.62 -7.56 0.77
N GLN A 125 5.13 -8.59 1.41
CA GLN A 125 3.71 -8.94 1.47
C GLN A 125 3.24 -8.85 2.91
N TYR A 126 2.09 -8.22 3.11
CA TYR A 126 1.41 -8.15 4.39
C TYR A 126 -0.03 -8.63 4.23
N ASP A 127 -0.55 -9.31 5.24
CA ASP A 127 -1.96 -9.60 5.39
C ASP A 127 -2.49 -8.79 6.59
N ALA A 128 -3.70 -8.26 6.46
CA ALA A 128 -4.32 -7.41 7.47
C ALA A 128 -5.85 -7.53 7.43
N GLY A 129 -6.52 -7.01 8.46
CA GLY A 129 -7.94 -6.76 8.47
C GLY A 129 -8.23 -5.30 8.09
N TYR A 130 -9.08 -5.07 7.13
CA TYR A 130 -9.65 -3.77 6.83
C TYR A 130 -10.96 -3.64 7.61
N PRO A 131 -11.07 -2.70 8.58
CA PRO A 131 -12.28 -2.58 9.37
C PRO A 131 -13.45 -2.10 8.53
N LEU A 132 -14.63 -2.60 8.84
CA LEU A 132 -15.88 -2.19 8.23
C LEU A 132 -16.80 -1.57 9.31
N SER A 133 -17.67 -0.66 8.87
CA SER A 133 -18.67 -0.06 9.75
C SER A 133 -19.72 -1.08 10.16
N GLY A 134 -19.75 -1.44 11.46
CA GLY A 134 -20.77 -2.31 12.00
C GLY A 134 -22.16 -1.68 11.98
N GLU A 135 -22.25 -0.35 12.01
CA GLU A 135 -23.53 0.36 11.88
C GLU A 135 -24.10 0.20 10.47
N ALA A 136 -23.23 0.37 9.44
CA ALA A 136 -23.62 0.21 8.05
C ALA A 136 -23.98 -1.25 7.69
N LEU A 137 -23.53 -2.23 8.49
CA LEU A 137 -23.83 -3.64 8.33
C LEU A 137 -24.95 -4.12 9.29
N GLU A 138 -25.69 -3.20 9.92
CA GLU A 138 -26.76 -3.47 10.88
C GLU A 138 -26.37 -4.33 12.10
N ILE A 139 -25.08 -4.30 12.46
CA ILE A 139 -24.51 -5.00 13.64
C ILE A 139 -23.78 -4.02 14.57
N PRO A 140 -24.49 -3.05 15.17
CA PRO A 140 -23.88 -2.00 15.95
C PRO A 140 -23.04 -2.53 17.11
N GLY A 141 -21.95 -1.83 17.42
CA GLY A 141 -21.02 -2.22 18.48
C GLY A 141 -20.05 -3.33 18.10
N ARG A 142 -20.02 -3.76 16.84
CA ARG A 142 -19.01 -4.68 16.28
C ARG A 142 -18.22 -3.97 15.18
N THR A 143 -16.99 -4.39 14.99
CA THR A 143 -16.13 -3.94 13.89
C THR A 143 -15.77 -5.17 13.05
N PRO A 144 -16.57 -5.50 12.02
CA PRO A 144 -16.23 -6.57 11.10
C PRO A 144 -14.96 -6.22 10.33
N GLU A 145 -14.24 -7.24 9.89
CA GLU A 145 -12.99 -7.09 9.15
C GLU A 145 -13.09 -7.79 7.80
N LEU A 146 -12.73 -7.07 6.76
CA LEU A 146 -12.48 -7.63 5.44
C LEU A 146 -10.99 -7.99 5.35
N SER A 147 -10.69 -9.26 5.06
CA SER A 147 -9.31 -9.69 4.88
C SER A 147 -8.70 -9.03 3.64
N VAL A 148 -7.56 -8.36 3.82
CA VAL A 148 -6.87 -7.67 2.73
C VAL A 148 -5.41 -8.10 2.66
N ARG A 149 -4.82 -7.94 1.48
CA ARG A 149 -3.39 -8.10 1.25
C ARG A 149 -2.76 -6.83 0.73
N VAL A 150 -1.60 -6.49 1.28
CA VAL A 150 -0.80 -5.35 0.83
C VAL A 150 0.52 -5.87 0.26
N TRP A 151 0.88 -5.37 -0.92
CA TRP A 151 2.23 -5.46 -1.46
C TRP A 151 2.90 -4.10 -1.41
N ALA A 152 4.16 -4.09 -1.03
CA ALA A 152 5.03 -2.92 -1.14
C ALA A 152 6.37 -3.35 -1.70
N ALA A 153 6.93 -2.58 -2.62
CA ALA A 153 8.27 -2.83 -3.17
C ALA A 153 9.09 -1.54 -3.13
N ILE A 154 10.36 -1.67 -2.77
CA ILE A 154 11.33 -0.57 -2.76
C ILE A 154 12.47 -0.88 -3.72
N TRP A 155 12.91 0.11 -4.45
CA TRP A 155 14.05 0.02 -5.39
C TRP A 155 14.89 1.29 -5.39
N PRO A 156 16.19 1.18 -5.76
CA PRO A 156 17.04 2.35 -5.92
C PRO A 156 16.67 3.14 -7.18
N THR A 157 16.73 4.45 -7.08
CA THR A 157 16.72 5.40 -8.19
C THR A 157 18.14 5.92 -8.44
N ALA A 158 18.33 6.92 -9.30
CA ALA A 158 19.65 7.50 -9.53
C ALA A 158 20.28 8.09 -8.28
N ASP A 159 19.46 8.78 -7.45
CA ASP A 159 19.96 9.56 -6.32
C ASP A 159 19.36 9.13 -4.97
N SER A 160 18.41 8.18 -4.97
CA SER A 160 17.67 7.83 -3.77
C SER A 160 16.96 6.47 -3.90
N PHE A 161 15.75 6.36 -3.35
CA PHE A 161 14.87 5.21 -3.47
C PHE A 161 13.46 5.64 -3.84
N ALA A 162 12.73 4.72 -4.47
CA ALA A 162 11.30 4.84 -4.64
C ALA A 162 10.59 3.59 -4.12
N MET A 163 9.33 3.75 -3.77
CA MET A 163 8.44 2.64 -3.40
C MET A 163 7.17 2.71 -4.23
N ALA A 164 6.58 1.55 -4.46
CA ALA A 164 5.20 1.44 -4.92
C ALA A 164 4.57 0.18 -4.35
N GLY A 165 3.26 0.17 -4.28
CA GLY A 165 2.52 -0.97 -3.79
C GLY A 165 1.04 -0.81 -3.99
N GLY A 166 0.28 -1.71 -3.37
CA GLY A 166 -1.17 -1.61 -3.37
C GLY A 166 -1.79 -2.60 -2.39
N ILE A 167 -3.04 -2.32 -2.07
CA ILE A 167 -3.91 -3.11 -1.20
C ILE A 167 -5.06 -3.66 -2.03
N TYR A 168 -5.51 -4.87 -1.72
CA TYR A 168 -6.67 -5.49 -2.33
C TYR A 168 -7.35 -6.53 -1.42
N PRO A 169 -8.67 -6.75 -1.56
CA PRO A 169 -9.41 -7.77 -0.82
C PRO A 169 -8.93 -9.19 -1.12
N LEU A 170 -8.98 -10.06 -0.12
CA LEU A 170 -8.72 -11.49 -0.24
C LEU A 170 -9.99 -12.33 -0.26
N GLU A 171 -11.11 -11.76 0.13
CA GLU A 171 -12.42 -12.42 0.21
C GLU A 171 -13.53 -11.47 -0.24
N ASP A 172 -14.63 -12.02 -0.67
CA ASP A 172 -15.81 -11.27 -1.07
C ASP A 172 -16.46 -10.60 0.14
N LEU A 173 -16.97 -9.39 -0.03
CA LEU A 173 -17.71 -8.70 1.01
C LEU A 173 -18.93 -9.51 1.48
N ALA A 174 -19.64 -10.17 0.56
CA ALA A 174 -20.76 -11.02 0.89
C ALA A 174 -20.40 -12.13 1.89
N ALA A 175 -19.22 -12.74 1.76
CA ALA A 175 -18.73 -13.74 2.70
C ALA A 175 -18.46 -13.16 4.10
N VAL A 176 -17.97 -11.92 4.17
CA VAL A 176 -17.80 -11.21 5.45
C VAL A 176 -19.14 -10.96 6.11
N VAL A 177 -20.10 -10.42 5.36
CA VAL A 177 -21.46 -10.08 5.84
C VAL A 177 -22.18 -11.31 6.38
N GLU A 178 -22.17 -12.42 5.63
CA GLU A 178 -22.74 -13.70 6.08
C GLU A 178 -22.09 -14.19 7.38
N ARG A 179 -20.75 -14.15 7.45
CA ARG A 179 -19.96 -14.59 8.62
C ARG A 179 -20.32 -13.81 9.91
N VAL A 180 -20.63 -12.53 9.77
CA VAL A 180 -20.93 -11.67 10.94
C VAL A 180 -22.43 -11.55 11.22
N GLY A 181 -23.28 -12.07 10.34
CA GLY A 181 -24.74 -11.99 10.44
C GLY A 181 -25.25 -10.56 10.22
N GLY A 182 -24.59 -9.80 9.36
CA GLY A 182 -25.00 -8.46 8.95
C GLY A 182 -25.83 -8.47 7.68
N GLU A 183 -26.25 -7.28 7.24
CA GLU A 183 -26.95 -7.05 5.98
C GLU A 183 -26.30 -5.88 5.22
N THR A 184 -26.29 -5.95 3.90
CA THR A 184 -25.85 -4.85 3.03
C THR A 184 -26.31 -5.07 1.59
N ASP A 185 -26.61 -3.97 0.90
CA ASP A 185 -26.86 -3.97 -0.54
C ASP A 185 -25.58 -3.81 -1.35
N VAL A 186 -24.43 -3.58 -0.69
CA VAL A 186 -23.13 -3.41 -1.35
C VAL A 186 -22.60 -4.75 -1.80
N THR A 187 -22.24 -4.84 -3.07
CA THR A 187 -21.61 -6.02 -3.66
C THR A 187 -20.18 -5.68 -4.07
N VAL A 188 -19.21 -6.37 -3.47
CA VAL A 188 -17.80 -6.30 -3.83
C VAL A 188 -17.27 -7.72 -3.97
N GLU A 189 -16.86 -8.07 -5.18
CA GLU A 189 -16.23 -9.34 -5.48
C GLU A 189 -14.70 -9.20 -5.39
N ALA A 190 -14.07 -10.06 -4.63
CA ALA A 190 -12.63 -10.15 -4.59
C ALA A 190 -12.10 -10.97 -5.78
N GLN A 191 -11.04 -10.49 -6.38
CA GLN A 191 -10.31 -11.21 -7.42
C GLN A 191 -8.82 -11.34 -7.05
N PRO A 192 -8.46 -12.04 -5.95
CA PRO A 192 -7.12 -11.97 -5.36
C PRO A 192 -6.00 -12.33 -6.36
N GLY A 193 -6.27 -13.20 -7.31
CA GLY A 193 -5.33 -13.57 -8.38
C GLY A 193 -5.16 -12.47 -9.44
N GLY A 194 -6.24 -11.80 -9.81
CA GLY A 194 -6.28 -10.66 -10.73
C GLY A 194 -5.69 -9.43 -10.08
N ASP A 195 -6.18 -9.06 -8.91
CA ASP A 195 -5.73 -7.90 -8.14
C ASP A 195 -4.23 -7.96 -7.81
N ARG A 196 -3.74 -9.14 -7.40
CA ARG A 196 -2.30 -9.36 -7.20
C ARG A 196 -1.49 -9.07 -8.45
N ARG A 197 -1.96 -9.54 -9.61
CA ARG A 197 -1.27 -9.33 -10.90
C ARG A 197 -1.25 -7.85 -11.22
N GLU A 198 -2.38 -7.20 -11.08
CA GLU A 198 -2.52 -5.78 -11.32
C GLU A 198 -1.60 -4.96 -10.42
N VAL A 199 -1.62 -5.14 -9.10
CA VAL A 199 -0.72 -4.44 -8.17
C VAL A 199 0.75 -4.64 -8.54
N LEU A 200 1.17 -5.87 -8.89
CA LEU A 200 2.55 -6.14 -9.30
C LEU A 200 2.90 -5.49 -10.66
N GLU A 201 1.94 -5.29 -11.55
CA GLU A 201 2.12 -4.55 -12.80
C GLU A 201 2.28 -3.05 -12.52
N ARG A 202 1.43 -2.46 -11.66
CA ARG A 202 1.57 -1.05 -11.25
C ARG A 202 2.92 -0.76 -10.59
N ILE A 203 3.41 -1.67 -9.72
CA ILE A 203 4.76 -1.56 -9.15
C ILE A 203 5.84 -1.52 -10.25
N ARG A 204 5.71 -2.32 -11.31
CA ARG A 204 6.68 -2.33 -12.41
C ARG A 204 6.60 -1.07 -13.27
N GLU A 205 5.41 -0.58 -13.54
CA GLU A 205 5.19 0.69 -14.26
C GLU A 205 5.77 1.88 -13.49
N ALA A 206 5.46 1.97 -12.20
CA ALA A 206 5.99 3.01 -11.32
C ALA A 206 7.54 3.01 -11.29
N ALA A 207 8.17 1.93 -11.66
CA ALA A 207 9.62 1.81 -11.69
C ALA A 207 10.25 2.17 -13.07
N GLU A 208 9.48 2.57 -14.09
CA GLU A 208 9.98 3.00 -15.39
C GLU A 208 10.49 4.43 -15.35
#